data_c284519b7e3bc2ff72bc33e9a45e4953
#
_entry.id   c284519b7e3bc2ff72bc33e9a45e4953
#
_cell.length_a   1.000
_cell.length_b   1.000
_cell.length_c   1.000
_cell.angle_alpha   90.00
_cell.angle_beta   90.00
_cell.angle_gamma   90.00
#
_symmetry.space_group_name_H-M   'P 1'
#
loop_
_entity.id
_entity.type
_entity.pdbx_description
1 polymer ?
#
loop_
_entity_poly.entity_id
_entity_poly.type
_entity_poly.pdbx_seq_one_letter_code
_entity_poly.pdbx_strand_id
1 'polypeptide(L)'
;MQKKVFSPFLPTFVAMKPLTDTDYIHTLIAEGEHQQQDFKFEISDARKIAKTLSAFANTDGGRLLIGVKDNGKIAGVRSEEEKYMIEAAAQLYCVPEVEYTMQTYIVEGRQVLVVTIEETLHKPVYAKDETGKPLAYLRIKDENILATPIHLRVWQQSDNPRGELIRYTEREQLLLDQLELNPRSEPLGWSSLLGI
;
A
#
# COMPACT_ATOMS: atom_id res chain seq x y z
N MET A 1 54.44 40.26 4.78
CA MET A 1 53.92 39.00 5.28
C MET A 1 52.57 39.27 5.96
N GLN A 2 51.45 39.09 5.24
CA GLN A 2 50.11 39.27 5.80
C GLN A 2 49.58 37.91 6.25
N LYS A 3 49.26 37.77 7.54
CA LYS A 3 48.60 36.60 8.12
C LYS A 3 47.12 36.66 7.78
N LYS A 4 46.62 35.71 6.95
CA LYS A 4 45.19 35.43 6.77
C LYS A 4 44.67 34.82 8.07
N VAL A 5 43.77 35.53 8.75
CA VAL A 5 42.97 34.99 9.84
C VAL A 5 41.82 34.17 9.22
N PHE A 6 41.87 32.86 9.39
CA PHE A 6 40.76 31.96 9.07
C PHE A 6 39.74 32.10 10.20
N SER A 7 38.55 32.64 9.87
CA SER A 7 37.40 32.58 10.77
C SER A 7 36.77 31.18 10.63
N PRO A 8 36.61 30.39 11.70
CA PRO A 8 35.90 29.11 11.63
C PRO A 8 34.40 29.41 11.58
N PHE A 9 33.82 29.27 10.40
CA PHE A 9 32.37 29.21 10.25
C PHE A 9 31.93 27.87 10.85
N LEU A 10 31.56 27.84 12.12
CA LEU A 10 30.88 26.74 12.75
C LEU A 10 29.47 26.72 12.17
N PRO A 11 29.03 25.60 11.52
CA PRO A 11 27.65 25.46 11.13
C PRO A 11 26.80 25.45 12.41
N THR A 12 25.91 26.42 12.52
CA THR A 12 24.92 26.46 13.60
C THR A 12 24.08 25.18 13.47
N PHE A 13 24.30 24.23 14.36
CA PHE A 13 23.49 23.04 14.48
C PHE A 13 22.12 23.54 14.98
N VAL A 14 21.17 23.70 14.05
CA VAL A 14 19.78 23.95 14.39
C VAL A 14 19.30 22.64 15.00
N ALA A 15 19.20 22.61 16.32
CA ALA A 15 18.60 21.48 17.03
C ALA A 15 17.17 21.32 16.50
N MET A 16 16.93 20.31 15.66
CA MET A 16 15.59 19.96 15.23
C MET A 16 14.81 19.58 16.47
N LYS A 17 13.74 20.33 16.75
CA LYS A 17 12.79 19.98 17.82
C LYS A 17 12.26 18.58 17.51
N PRO A 18 12.29 17.64 18.48
CA PRO A 18 11.70 16.33 18.23
C PRO A 18 10.23 16.50 17.86
N LEU A 19 9.78 15.81 16.81
CA LEU A 19 8.38 15.78 16.41
C LEU A 19 7.55 15.29 17.61
N THR A 20 6.51 16.03 17.96
CA THR A 20 5.52 15.55 18.92
C THR A 20 4.58 14.56 18.21
N ASP A 21 3.89 13.72 19.00
CA ASP A 21 2.84 12.83 18.46
C ASP A 21 1.81 13.59 17.63
N THR A 22 1.46 14.79 18.09
CA THR A 22 0.55 15.70 17.40
C THR A 22 1.10 16.14 16.04
N ASP A 23 2.36 16.61 16.01
CA ASP A 23 3.03 17.03 14.76
C ASP A 23 3.11 15.86 13.77
N TYR A 24 3.41 14.66 14.25
CA TYR A 24 3.47 13.45 13.43
C TYR A 24 2.14 13.13 12.77
N ILE A 25 1.05 13.05 13.55
CA ILE A 25 -0.28 12.74 13.01
C ILE A 25 -0.76 13.84 12.05
N HIS A 26 -0.52 15.12 12.36
CA HIS A 26 -0.87 16.20 11.43
C HIS A 26 -0.08 16.14 10.13
N THR A 27 1.18 15.71 10.17
CA THR A 27 1.97 15.46 8.95
C THR A 27 1.35 14.38 8.10
N LEU A 28 0.98 13.23 8.70
CA LEU A 28 0.30 12.14 7.99
C LEU A 28 -1.04 12.59 7.38
N ILE A 29 -1.83 13.35 8.13
CA ILE A 29 -3.11 13.86 7.63
C ILE A 29 -2.90 14.84 6.46
N ALA A 30 -1.85 15.65 6.50
CA ALA A 30 -1.53 16.59 5.43
C ALA A 30 -1.10 15.91 4.13
N GLU A 31 -0.52 14.71 4.20
CA GLU A 31 -0.22 13.87 3.02
C GLU A 31 -1.50 13.41 2.30
N GLY A 32 -2.62 13.28 3.02
CA GLY A 32 -3.88 12.78 2.48
C GLY A 32 -3.88 11.27 2.24
N GLU A 33 -4.96 10.77 1.64
CA GLU A 33 -5.02 9.37 1.19
C GLU A 33 -4.23 9.17 -0.10
N HIS A 34 -3.48 8.09 -0.16
CA HIS A 34 -2.66 7.73 -1.33
C HIS A 34 -2.30 6.23 -1.31
N GLN A 35 -1.40 5.80 -2.16
CA GLN A 35 -1.04 4.38 -2.32
C GLN A 35 -0.63 3.69 -1.02
N GLN A 36 0.03 4.40 -0.10
CA GLN A 36 0.52 3.86 1.16
C GLN A 36 -0.19 4.46 2.38
N GLN A 37 -1.33 5.11 2.20
CA GLN A 37 -2.08 5.70 3.31
C GLN A 37 -3.58 5.72 3.03
N ASP A 38 -4.36 5.34 4.05
CA ASP A 38 -5.82 5.32 3.99
C ASP A 38 -6.40 5.81 5.33
N PHE A 39 -7.52 6.54 5.27
CA PHE A 39 -8.21 7.05 6.46
C PHE A 39 -9.48 6.26 6.73
N LYS A 40 -9.78 6.01 7.98
CA LYS A 40 -11.06 5.43 8.40
C LYS A 40 -11.60 6.18 9.61
N PHE A 41 -12.78 6.74 9.44
CA PHE A 41 -13.48 7.40 10.53
C PHE A 41 -13.79 6.44 11.68
N GLU A 42 -14.27 5.24 11.34
CA GLU A 42 -14.59 4.14 12.25
C GLU A 42 -14.50 2.81 11.51
N ILE A 43 -14.37 1.71 12.21
CA ILE A 43 -14.41 0.36 11.66
C ILE A 43 -15.73 -0.29 12.04
N SER A 44 -16.56 -0.59 11.04
CA SER A 44 -17.83 -1.29 11.21
C SER A 44 -17.80 -2.74 10.70
N ASP A 45 -16.78 -3.11 9.94
CA ASP A 45 -16.66 -4.44 9.32
C ASP A 45 -15.20 -4.82 9.11
N ALA A 46 -14.75 -5.85 9.83
CA ALA A 46 -13.39 -6.37 9.75
C ALA A 46 -13.03 -6.91 8.35
N ARG A 47 -14.01 -7.41 7.55
CA ARG A 47 -13.75 -7.89 6.18
C ARG A 47 -13.39 -6.75 5.24
N LYS A 48 -13.99 -5.56 5.42
CA LYS A 48 -13.61 -4.37 4.64
C LYS A 48 -12.18 -3.96 4.96
N ILE A 49 -11.79 -4.04 6.22
CA ILE A 49 -10.40 -3.78 6.63
C ILE A 49 -9.46 -4.83 6.04
N ALA A 50 -9.83 -6.12 6.08
CA ALA A 50 -9.01 -7.19 5.48
C ALA A 50 -8.70 -6.93 3.99
N LYS A 51 -9.63 -6.33 3.23
CA LYS A 51 -9.35 -5.90 1.84
C LYS A 51 -8.23 -4.87 1.76
N THR A 52 -8.25 -3.89 2.67
CA THR A 52 -7.20 -2.85 2.73
C THR A 52 -5.88 -3.44 3.18
N LEU A 53 -5.88 -4.33 4.19
CA LEU A 53 -4.66 -5.03 4.64
C LEU A 53 -4.06 -5.88 3.50
N SER A 54 -4.89 -6.66 2.80
CA SER A 54 -4.48 -7.43 1.62
C SER A 54 -3.88 -6.52 0.54
N ALA A 55 -4.53 -5.39 0.25
CA ALA A 55 -4.07 -4.47 -0.77
C ALA A 55 -2.71 -3.85 -0.43
N PHE A 56 -2.51 -3.41 0.82
CA PHE A 56 -1.23 -2.87 1.28
C PHE A 56 -0.14 -3.95 1.27
N ALA A 57 -0.39 -5.13 1.84
CA ALA A 57 0.57 -6.22 1.89
C ALA A 57 1.00 -6.69 0.49
N ASN A 58 0.11 -6.67 -0.49
CA ASN A 58 0.39 -7.08 -1.87
C ASN A 58 1.03 -5.97 -2.73
N THR A 59 1.10 -4.73 -2.24
CA THR A 59 1.66 -3.60 -3.02
C THR A 59 2.92 -3.08 -2.31
N ASP A 60 2.92 -1.87 -1.86
CA ASP A 60 4.10 -1.20 -1.30
C ASP A 60 4.02 -1.03 0.23
N GLY A 61 3.19 -1.84 0.90
CA GLY A 61 2.83 -1.60 2.29
C GLY A 61 1.95 -0.37 2.46
N GLY A 62 1.75 0.07 3.69
CA GLY A 62 1.00 1.30 3.96
C GLY A 62 0.55 1.46 5.39
N ARG A 63 -0.17 2.56 5.61
CA ARG A 63 -0.68 2.96 6.93
C ARG A 63 -2.19 3.18 6.88
N LEU A 64 -2.87 2.69 7.89
CA LEU A 64 -4.29 2.94 8.08
C LEU A 64 -4.45 3.83 9.32
N LEU A 65 -4.98 5.04 9.12
CA LEU A 65 -5.27 6.00 10.20
C LEU A 65 -6.75 5.87 10.59
N ILE A 66 -7.01 5.39 11.80
CA ILE A 66 -8.37 5.19 12.31
C ILE A 66 -8.71 6.30 13.30
N GLY A 67 -9.92 6.82 13.21
CA GLY A 67 -10.37 8.02 13.91
C GLY A 67 -10.14 9.31 13.12
N VAL A 68 -9.81 9.19 11.83
CA VAL A 68 -9.64 10.31 10.89
C VAL A 68 -10.68 10.19 9.77
N LYS A 69 -11.34 11.29 9.44
CA LYS A 69 -12.30 11.37 8.32
C LYS A 69 -11.56 11.64 7.02
N ASP A 70 -12.15 11.32 5.88
CA ASP A 70 -11.61 11.54 4.53
C ASP A 70 -11.18 13.00 4.27
N ASN A 71 -11.79 13.96 4.97
CA ASN A 71 -11.41 15.37 4.90
C ASN A 71 -10.27 15.75 5.88
N GLY A 72 -9.60 14.79 6.48
CA GLY A 72 -8.52 14.97 7.45
C GLY A 72 -8.95 15.40 8.86
N LYS A 73 -10.25 15.53 9.13
CA LYS A 73 -10.73 15.92 10.47
C LYS A 73 -10.57 14.77 11.45
N ILE A 74 -9.89 15.01 12.56
CA ILE A 74 -9.74 14.05 13.64
C ILE A 74 -11.07 13.91 14.37
N ALA A 75 -11.62 12.71 14.37
CA ALA A 75 -12.82 12.33 15.10
C ALA A 75 -12.49 11.56 16.37
N GLY A 76 -11.41 10.80 16.33
CA GLY A 76 -10.95 9.91 17.37
C GLY A 76 -11.56 8.51 17.30
N VAL A 77 -10.84 7.53 17.78
CA VAL A 77 -11.27 6.15 17.98
C VAL A 77 -12.30 6.12 19.10
N ARG A 78 -13.39 5.38 18.93
CA ARG A 78 -14.52 5.39 19.87
C ARG A 78 -14.43 4.29 20.94
N SER A 79 -13.83 3.16 20.59
CA SER A 79 -13.79 2.00 21.47
C SER A 79 -12.58 1.09 21.19
N GLU A 80 -12.28 0.20 22.15
CA GLU A 80 -11.29 -0.86 21.95
C GLU A 80 -11.74 -1.91 20.90
N GLU A 81 -13.03 -1.96 20.55
CA GLU A 81 -13.56 -2.87 19.52
C GLU A 81 -12.90 -2.66 18.18
N GLU A 82 -12.52 -1.42 17.83
CA GLU A 82 -11.84 -1.13 16.58
C GLU A 82 -10.47 -1.83 16.50
N LYS A 83 -9.76 -1.98 17.63
CA LYS A 83 -8.52 -2.76 17.70
C LYS A 83 -8.76 -4.24 17.45
N TYR A 84 -9.80 -4.80 18.08
CA TYR A 84 -10.19 -6.19 17.84
C TYR A 84 -10.62 -6.45 16.40
N MET A 85 -11.25 -5.49 15.76
CA MET A 85 -11.61 -5.61 14.35
C MET A 85 -10.38 -5.62 13.43
N ILE A 86 -9.31 -4.87 13.75
CA ILE A 86 -8.04 -4.95 13.03
C ILE A 86 -7.42 -6.33 13.19
N GLU A 87 -7.35 -6.82 14.43
CA GLU A 87 -6.83 -8.16 14.73
C GLU A 87 -7.61 -9.24 13.98
N ALA A 88 -8.94 -9.20 14.03
CA ALA A 88 -9.81 -10.12 13.30
C ALA A 88 -9.59 -10.01 11.78
N ALA A 89 -9.43 -8.80 11.24
CA ALA A 89 -9.15 -8.57 9.83
C ALA A 89 -7.85 -9.27 9.40
N ALA A 90 -6.79 -9.09 10.18
CA ALA A 90 -5.47 -9.65 9.88
C ALA A 90 -5.41 -11.17 10.04
N GLN A 91 -5.99 -11.73 11.11
CA GLN A 91 -5.83 -13.13 11.50
C GLN A 91 -6.93 -14.04 10.92
N LEU A 92 -8.19 -13.59 10.90
CA LEU A 92 -9.32 -14.42 10.51
C LEU A 92 -9.72 -14.23 9.04
N TYR A 93 -9.57 -13.01 8.54
CA TYR A 93 -10.05 -12.65 7.20
C TYR A 93 -8.95 -12.49 6.17
N CYS A 94 -7.68 -12.41 6.55
CA CYS A 94 -6.54 -12.51 5.62
C CYS A 94 -5.99 -13.94 5.54
N VAL A 95 -5.47 -14.34 4.36
CA VAL A 95 -4.81 -15.63 4.13
C VAL A 95 -3.65 -15.41 3.15
N PRO A 96 -2.39 -15.64 3.59
CA PRO A 96 -1.95 -15.85 4.97
C PRO A 96 -2.30 -14.67 5.87
N GLU A 97 -2.11 -14.82 7.17
CA GLU A 97 -2.24 -13.73 8.14
C GLU A 97 -1.34 -12.56 7.77
N VAL A 98 -1.82 -11.34 8.02
CA VAL A 98 -1.05 -10.12 7.77
C VAL A 98 -0.37 -9.67 9.05
N GLU A 99 0.94 -9.54 9.01
CA GLU A 99 1.70 -8.90 10.07
C GLU A 99 1.49 -7.38 10.02
N TYR A 100 1.28 -6.78 11.18
CA TYR A 100 1.07 -5.34 11.31
C TYR A 100 1.62 -4.82 12.63
N THR A 101 1.90 -3.54 12.68
CA THR A 101 2.14 -2.81 13.92
C THR A 101 1.01 -1.83 14.17
N MET A 102 0.66 -1.60 15.44
CA MET A 102 -0.44 -0.75 15.82
C MET A 102 -0.03 0.19 16.96
N GLN A 103 -0.17 1.49 16.76
CA GLN A 103 0.18 2.51 17.74
C GLN A 103 -0.98 3.48 17.93
N THR A 104 -1.23 3.86 19.18
CA THR A 104 -2.25 4.85 19.53
C THR A 104 -1.58 6.18 19.86
N TYR A 105 -2.04 7.24 19.22
CA TYR A 105 -1.60 8.62 19.42
C TYR A 105 -2.72 9.45 20.02
N ILE A 106 -2.36 10.39 20.90
CA ILE A 106 -3.33 11.33 21.48
C ILE A 106 -3.13 12.69 20.84
N VAL A 107 -4.10 13.13 20.06
CA VAL A 107 -4.08 14.40 19.34
C VAL A 107 -5.32 15.19 19.70
N GLU A 108 -5.15 16.40 20.23
CA GLU A 108 -6.25 17.28 20.67
C GLU A 108 -7.22 16.58 21.63
N GLY A 109 -6.71 15.73 22.53
CA GLY A 109 -7.50 14.95 23.48
C GLY A 109 -8.29 13.78 22.86
N ARG A 110 -8.05 13.43 21.60
CA ARG A 110 -8.67 12.31 20.88
C ARG A 110 -7.63 11.26 20.53
N GLN A 111 -8.02 9.99 20.58
CA GLN A 111 -7.16 8.89 20.19
C GLN A 111 -7.22 8.69 18.67
N VAL A 112 -6.07 8.63 18.03
CA VAL A 112 -5.91 8.22 16.63
C VAL A 112 -5.09 6.93 16.65
N LEU A 113 -5.59 5.90 15.97
CA LEU A 113 -4.91 4.63 15.85
C LEU A 113 -4.22 4.55 14.49
N VAL A 114 -2.91 4.32 14.49
CA VAL A 114 -2.13 4.11 13.27
C VAL A 114 -1.75 2.64 13.19
N VAL A 115 -2.20 1.99 12.14
CA VAL A 115 -1.87 0.60 11.82
C VAL A 115 -0.94 0.61 10.61
N THR A 116 0.26 0.05 10.77
CA THR A 116 1.25 -0.03 9.68
C THR A 116 1.37 -1.46 9.22
N ILE A 117 1.30 -1.64 7.91
CA ILE A 117 1.39 -2.91 7.20
C ILE A 117 2.61 -2.84 6.28
N GLU A 118 3.53 -3.77 6.42
CA GLU A 118 4.66 -3.91 5.52
C GLU A 118 4.27 -4.67 4.25
N GLU A 119 4.96 -4.40 3.16
CA GLU A 119 4.85 -5.21 1.95
C GLU A 119 5.33 -6.63 2.24
N THR A 120 4.53 -7.63 1.87
CA THR A 120 4.94 -9.03 2.03
C THR A 120 5.82 -9.49 0.88
N LEU A 121 6.83 -10.31 1.22
CA LEU A 121 7.63 -11.02 0.23
C LEU A 121 6.87 -12.23 -0.36
N HIS A 122 5.87 -12.75 0.35
CA HIS A 122 5.10 -13.94 -0.03
C HIS A 122 3.70 -13.55 -0.51
N LYS A 123 3.63 -13.08 -1.77
CA LYS A 123 2.35 -12.73 -2.42
C LYS A 123 1.76 -13.95 -3.12
N PRO A 124 0.44 -14.02 -3.23
CA PRO A 124 -0.55 -13.04 -2.80
C PRO A 124 -1.08 -13.28 -1.38
N VAL A 125 -1.40 -12.20 -0.68
CA VAL A 125 -2.28 -12.22 0.49
C VAL A 125 -3.71 -12.06 0.02
N TYR A 126 -4.60 -12.94 0.46
CA TYR A 126 -6.02 -12.90 0.14
C TYR A 126 -6.82 -12.32 1.31
N ALA A 127 -7.91 -11.61 0.99
CA ALA A 127 -8.95 -11.27 1.95
C ALA A 127 -10.20 -12.09 1.63
N LYS A 128 -10.84 -12.68 2.65
CA LYS A 128 -12.09 -13.42 2.52
C LYS A 128 -13.26 -12.45 2.36
N ASP A 129 -14.09 -12.66 1.35
CA ASP A 129 -15.34 -11.93 1.16
C ASP A 129 -16.44 -12.42 2.12
N GLU A 130 -17.66 -11.92 1.94
CA GLU A 130 -18.83 -12.28 2.74
C GLU A 130 -19.21 -13.77 2.62
N THR A 131 -18.84 -14.41 1.52
CA THR A 131 -19.07 -15.83 1.28
C THR A 131 -17.93 -16.73 1.76
N GLY A 132 -16.83 -16.11 2.27
CA GLY A 132 -15.60 -16.79 2.65
C GLY A 132 -14.66 -17.08 1.48
N LYS A 133 -14.96 -16.57 0.28
CA LYS A 133 -14.10 -16.73 -0.90
C LYS A 133 -12.86 -15.84 -0.77
N PRO A 134 -11.65 -16.41 -0.95
CA PRO A 134 -10.41 -15.63 -0.90
C PRO A 134 -10.24 -14.80 -2.20
N LEU A 135 -10.06 -13.51 -2.05
CA LEU A 135 -9.82 -12.55 -3.13
C LEU A 135 -8.58 -11.72 -2.79
N ALA A 136 -7.64 -11.60 -3.71
CA ALA A 136 -6.47 -10.75 -3.54
C ALA A 136 -6.73 -9.34 -4.05
N TYR A 137 -6.19 -8.35 -3.36
CA TYR A 137 -6.34 -6.94 -3.71
C TYR A 137 -4.98 -6.28 -3.89
N LEU A 138 -4.97 -5.21 -4.69
CA LEU A 138 -3.87 -4.29 -4.94
C LEU A 138 -4.28 -2.89 -4.49
N ARG A 139 -3.35 -2.11 -3.98
CA ARG A 139 -3.55 -0.68 -3.77
C ARG A 139 -3.05 0.08 -4.98
N ILE A 140 -3.92 0.83 -5.65
CA ILE A 140 -3.57 1.71 -6.76
C ILE A 140 -4.09 3.10 -6.43
N LYS A 141 -3.18 4.04 -6.20
CA LYS A 141 -3.49 5.35 -5.63
C LYS A 141 -4.18 5.19 -4.26
N ASP A 142 -5.44 5.59 -4.16
CA ASP A 142 -6.28 5.54 -2.96
C ASP A 142 -7.36 4.44 -3.02
N GLU A 143 -7.30 3.54 -4.02
CA GLU A 143 -8.31 2.49 -4.22
C GLU A 143 -7.78 1.08 -4.01
N ASN A 144 -8.61 0.21 -3.43
CA ASN A 144 -8.35 -1.23 -3.33
C ASN A 144 -8.96 -1.93 -4.53
N ILE A 145 -8.11 -2.39 -5.46
CA ILE A 145 -8.52 -3.01 -6.73
C ILE A 145 -8.32 -4.52 -6.65
N LEU A 146 -9.28 -5.29 -7.18
CA LEU A 146 -9.17 -6.73 -7.26
C LEU A 146 -8.01 -7.14 -8.19
N ALA A 147 -7.14 -8.02 -7.71
CA ALA A 147 -6.05 -8.56 -8.50
C ALA A 147 -6.58 -9.39 -9.68
N THR A 148 -6.06 -9.12 -10.86
CA THR A 148 -6.40 -9.89 -12.06
C THR A 148 -5.66 -11.23 -12.08
N PRO A 149 -6.10 -12.21 -12.93
CA PRO A 149 -5.37 -13.46 -13.11
C PRO A 149 -3.90 -13.26 -13.50
N ILE A 150 -3.58 -12.18 -14.19
CA ILE A 150 -2.18 -11.84 -14.56
C ILE A 150 -1.37 -11.51 -13.31
N HIS A 151 -1.88 -10.66 -12.42
CA HIS A 151 -1.19 -10.32 -11.16
C HIS A 151 -0.94 -11.59 -10.32
N LEU A 152 -1.96 -12.45 -10.17
CA LEU A 152 -1.82 -13.70 -9.43
C LEU A 152 -0.73 -14.61 -10.03
N ARG A 153 -0.68 -14.72 -11.35
CA ARG A 153 0.32 -15.51 -12.05
C ARG A 153 1.73 -14.97 -11.87
N VAL A 154 1.90 -13.64 -11.96
CA VAL A 154 3.20 -12.98 -11.72
C VAL A 154 3.70 -13.25 -10.30
N TRP A 155 2.84 -13.10 -9.28
CA TRP A 155 3.22 -13.36 -7.89
C TRP A 155 3.59 -14.82 -7.63
N GLN A 156 2.84 -15.78 -8.20
CA GLN A 156 3.15 -17.20 -8.09
C GLN A 156 4.47 -17.58 -8.76
N GLN A 157 4.89 -16.84 -9.77
CA GLN A 157 6.15 -17.08 -10.48
C GLN A 157 7.36 -16.40 -9.84
N SER A 158 7.16 -15.32 -9.07
CA SER A 158 8.27 -14.63 -8.41
C SER A 158 8.98 -15.49 -7.37
N ASP A 159 8.31 -16.49 -6.80
CA ASP A 159 8.93 -17.48 -5.90
C ASP A 159 9.66 -18.61 -6.65
N ASN A 160 9.61 -18.64 -7.99
CA ASN A 160 10.27 -19.66 -8.79
C ASN A 160 11.59 -19.14 -9.39
N PRO A 161 12.74 -19.36 -8.74
CA PRO A 161 14.04 -18.81 -9.19
C PRO A 161 14.52 -19.38 -10.54
N ARG A 162 13.87 -20.42 -11.04
CA ARG A 162 14.21 -21.04 -12.34
C ARG A 162 13.38 -20.50 -13.51
N GLY A 163 12.36 -19.67 -13.23
CA GLY A 163 11.41 -19.21 -14.24
C GLY A 163 10.69 -20.39 -14.94
N GLU A 164 9.51 -20.13 -15.46
CA GLU A 164 8.90 -21.03 -16.44
C GLU A 164 9.36 -20.63 -17.84
N LEU A 165 9.67 -21.62 -18.67
CA LEU A 165 9.90 -21.37 -20.09
C LEU A 165 8.57 -20.95 -20.73
N ILE A 166 8.39 -19.65 -20.91
CA ILE A 166 7.22 -19.10 -21.57
C ILE A 166 7.34 -19.46 -23.05
N ARG A 167 6.49 -20.34 -23.52
CA ARG A 167 6.36 -20.60 -24.96
C ARG A 167 5.27 -19.67 -25.48
N TYR A 168 5.69 -18.71 -26.27
CA TYR A 168 4.77 -17.86 -27.00
C TYR A 168 4.17 -18.61 -28.18
N THR A 169 2.89 -18.40 -28.44
CA THR A 169 2.29 -18.78 -29.72
C THR A 169 2.89 -17.92 -30.82
N GLU A 170 2.80 -18.36 -32.08
CA GLU A 170 3.30 -17.56 -33.22
C GLU A 170 2.72 -16.15 -33.24
N ARG A 171 1.44 -15.98 -32.82
CA ARG A 171 0.79 -14.67 -32.73
C ARG A 171 1.38 -13.80 -31.63
N GLU A 172 1.64 -14.36 -30.46
CA GLU A 172 2.25 -13.65 -29.35
C GLU A 172 3.69 -13.25 -29.68
N GLN A 173 4.44 -14.11 -30.37
CA GLN A 173 5.79 -13.80 -30.83
C GLN A 173 5.77 -12.64 -31.83
N LEU A 174 4.90 -12.69 -32.86
CA LEU A 174 4.73 -11.60 -33.82
C LEU A 174 4.37 -10.27 -33.14
N LEU A 175 3.55 -10.32 -32.07
CA LEU A 175 3.21 -9.16 -31.29
C LEU A 175 4.41 -8.57 -30.55
N LEU A 176 5.23 -9.42 -29.92
CA LEU A 176 6.45 -8.99 -29.24
C LEU A 176 7.47 -8.40 -30.23
N ASP A 177 7.66 -9.05 -31.38
CA ASP A 177 8.55 -8.56 -32.44
C ASP A 177 8.10 -7.18 -32.95
N GLN A 178 6.79 -6.95 -33.10
CA GLN A 178 6.25 -5.65 -33.49
C GLN A 178 6.42 -4.57 -32.41
N LEU A 179 6.32 -4.95 -31.13
CA LEU A 179 6.58 -4.06 -30.00
C LEU A 179 8.04 -3.63 -29.90
N GLU A 180 8.97 -4.55 -30.16
CA GLU A 180 10.40 -4.24 -30.20
C GLU A 180 10.73 -3.28 -31.35
N LEU A 181 10.13 -3.51 -32.52
CA LEU A 181 10.34 -2.66 -33.70
C LEU A 181 9.68 -1.28 -33.57
N ASN A 182 8.56 -1.19 -32.87
CA ASN A 182 7.76 0.03 -32.73
C ASN A 182 7.32 0.29 -31.28
N PRO A 183 8.24 0.62 -30.36
CA PRO A 183 7.93 0.76 -28.92
C PRO A 183 6.97 1.92 -28.59
N ARG A 184 6.58 2.73 -29.56
CA ARG A 184 5.64 3.86 -29.41
C ARG A 184 4.35 3.70 -30.22
N SER A 185 4.09 2.52 -30.78
CA SER A 185 2.85 2.29 -31.56
C SER A 185 1.65 2.24 -30.62
N GLU A 186 0.61 2.99 -30.93
CA GLU A 186 -0.65 2.97 -30.19
C GLU A 186 -1.43 1.66 -30.42
N PRO A 187 -2.18 1.16 -29.41
CA PRO A 187 -2.89 -0.14 -29.47
C PRO A 187 -3.94 -0.26 -30.59
N LEU A 188 -4.42 0.86 -31.14
CA LEU A 188 -5.50 0.92 -32.14
C LEU A 188 -5.17 0.27 -33.49
N GLY A 189 -3.89 0.04 -33.80
CA GLY A 189 -3.47 -0.63 -35.02
C GLY A 189 -3.37 -2.16 -34.92
N TRP A 190 -3.61 -2.74 -33.75
CA TRP A 190 -3.27 -4.13 -33.42
C TRP A 190 -4.42 -5.11 -33.63
N SER A 191 -5.67 -4.61 -33.69
CA SER A 191 -6.85 -5.43 -33.95
C SER A 191 -6.77 -6.15 -35.31
N SER A 192 -6.17 -5.52 -36.34
CA SER A 192 -6.00 -6.12 -37.64
C SER A 192 -4.89 -7.20 -37.66
N LEU A 193 -3.90 -7.12 -36.81
CA LEU A 193 -2.82 -8.11 -36.66
C LEU A 193 -3.28 -9.35 -35.87
N LEU A 194 -4.17 -9.15 -34.89
CA LEU A 194 -4.68 -10.20 -34.05
C LEU A 194 -5.94 -10.90 -34.62
N GLY A 195 -6.52 -10.36 -35.69
CA GLY A 195 -7.68 -10.93 -36.34
C GLY A 195 -8.96 -10.91 -35.50
N ILE A 196 -9.11 -9.86 -34.65
CA ILE A 196 -10.28 -9.55 -33.82
C ILE A 196 -10.88 -8.20 -34.18
#